data_6b9ced1031ac46ea9b9a27cf45eff0e0
#
_entry.id   6b9ced1031ac46ea9b9a27cf45eff0e0
#
_cell.length_a   1.000
_cell.length_b   1.000
_cell.length_c   1.000
_cell.angle_alpha   90.00
_cell.angle_beta   90.00
_cell.angle_gamma   90.00
#
_symmetry.space_group_name_H-M   'P 1'
#
loop_
_entity.id
_entity.type
_entity.pdbx_description
1 polymer ?
#
loop_
_entity_poly.entity_id
_entity_poly.type
_entity_poly.pdbx_seq_one_letter_code
_entity_poly.pdbx_strand_id
1 'polypeptide(L)'
;MLQVCPNGSRTEGVPTSPDEIAAAVRAAADVGAEDAHLHPRDDAGADTLDAFHVAETVTAVRAATPSIHVGVTTGAWTAPDPVERAALVRSWTVLPDHASVNFHEEGAELVAEALFERGVAIEAGVFSGTDAAQRFLRWPHAHHVLRILAEVTDGDPETATGTAKDLLHDLGTRLSRPILLHGEDGGAWPVLRLAVRLNLDVRIGLEDTLDLPDGSPAGDNATLVQTARALLVP
;
A
#
# COMPACT_ATOMS: atom_id res chain seq x y z
N MET A 1 -1.47 11.72 -7.02
CA MET A 1 -1.34 11.44 -5.57
C MET A 1 -0.05 10.65 -5.33
N LEU A 2 0.66 10.90 -4.21
CA LEU A 2 1.85 10.17 -3.78
C LEU A 2 1.58 9.53 -2.40
N GLN A 3 1.60 8.21 -2.33
CA GLN A 3 1.44 7.43 -1.11
C GLN A 3 2.82 7.05 -0.53
N VAL A 4 3.00 7.16 0.79
CA VAL A 4 4.14 6.60 1.49
C VAL A 4 3.78 5.25 2.13
N CYS A 5 4.68 4.26 2.01
CA CYS A 5 4.58 2.98 2.71
C CYS A 5 5.82 2.80 3.62
N PRO A 6 5.72 3.22 4.90
CA PRO A 6 6.88 3.44 5.73
C PRO A 6 7.57 2.17 6.21
N ASN A 7 6.90 1.03 6.28
CA ASN A 7 7.43 -0.14 6.97
C ASN A 7 7.23 -1.48 6.24
N GLY A 8 6.05 -1.78 5.69
CA GLY A 8 5.79 -3.10 5.12
C GLY A 8 6.00 -4.24 6.12
N SER A 9 6.29 -5.42 5.62
CA SER A 9 6.62 -6.60 6.43
C SER A 9 8.10 -6.67 6.88
N ARG A 10 8.92 -5.67 6.54
CA ARG A 10 10.33 -5.60 6.97
C ARG A 10 10.40 -5.39 8.48
N THR A 11 11.39 -6.01 9.15
CA THR A 11 11.58 -5.93 10.60
C THR A 11 12.82 -5.12 11.01
N GLU A 12 13.70 -4.83 10.06
CA GLU A 12 14.94 -4.08 10.30
C GLU A 12 15.01 -2.84 9.41
N GLY A 13 15.50 -1.74 9.97
CA GLY A 13 15.69 -0.51 9.23
C GLY A 13 14.41 0.27 8.89
N VAL A 14 13.27 -0.14 9.47
CA VAL A 14 11.94 0.48 9.25
C VAL A 14 11.29 0.84 10.58
N PRO A 15 10.37 1.82 10.61
CA PRO A 15 9.60 2.14 11.81
C PRO A 15 8.67 0.97 12.18
N THR A 16 8.64 0.60 13.47
CA THR A 16 7.87 -0.54 13.97
C THR A 16 6.84 -0.17 15.03
N SER A 17 7.15 0.78 15.91
CA SER A 17 6.20 1.27 16.92
C SER A 17 5.23 2.30 16.33
N PRO A 18 4.03 2.49 16.92
CA PRO A 18 3.08 3.51 16.49
C PRO A 18 3.68 4.93 16.42
N ASP A 19 4.54 5.30 17.38
CA ASP A 19 5.20 6.61 17.41
C ASP A 19 6.25 6.75 16.30
N GLU A 20 7.04 5.71 16.02
CA GLU A 20 8.01 5.71 14.92
C GLU A 20 7.32 5.78 13.56
N ILE A 21 6.24 5.01 13.37
CA ILE A 21 5.42 5.04 12.15
C ILE A 21 4.83 6.45 11.97
N ALA A 22 4.27 7.03 13.02
CA ALA A 22 3.70 8.38 13.00
C ALA A 22 4.75 9.44 12.66
N ALA A 23 5.95 9.34 13.22
CA ALA A 23 7.06 10.25 12.92
C ALA A 23 7.53 10.13 11.47
N ALA A 24 7.63 8.90 10.94
CA ALA A 24 8.02 8.65 9.56
C ALA A 24 6.97 9.18 8.57
N VAL A 25 5.68 8.93 8.84
CA VAL A 25 4.58 9.46 8.02
C VAL A 25 4.56 10.99 8.03
N ARG A 26 4.76 11.62 9.20
CA ARG A 26 4.83 13.07 9.29
C ARG A 26 5.98 13.63 8.45
N ALA A 27 7.18 13.07 8.60
CA ALA A 27 8.33 13.52 7.82
C ALA A 27 8.10 13.37 6.31
N ALA A 28 7.45 12.28 5.88
CA ALA A 28 7.06 12.06 4.49
C ALA A 28 6.00 13.06 4.01
N ALA A 29 5.01 13.38 4.84
CA ALA A 29 3.96 14.36 4.53
C ALA A 29 4.56 15.78 4.40
N ASP A 30 5.51 16.16 5.25
CA ASP A 30 6.20 17.46 5.21
C ASP A 30 6.95 17.68 3.88
N VAL A 31 7.29 16.59 3.16
CA VAL A 31 7.95 16.64 1.84
C VAL A 31 7.03 16.23 0.68
N GLY A 32 5.73 16.01 0.93
CA GLY A 32 4.71 15.94 -0.09
C GLY A 32 4.00 14.60 -0.27
N ALA A 33 4.08 13.67 0.68
CA ALA A 33 3.16 12.53 0.71
C ALA A 33 1.74 13.01 1.06
N GLU A 34 0.75 12.44 0.38
CA GLU A 34 -0.67 12.80 0.50
C GLU A 34 -1.50 11.67 1.15
N ASP A 35 -0.92 10.48 1.18
CA ASP A 35 -1.54 9.23 1.62
C ASP A 35 -0.49 8.33 2.27
N ALA A 36 -0.87 7.48 3.21
CA ALA A 36 0.02 6.54 3.89
C ALA A 36 -0.59 5.15 3.93
N HIS A 37 0.21 4.13 3.58
CA HIS A 37 -0.12 2.72 3.74
C HIS A 37 0.72 2.13 4.86
N LEU A 38 0.07 1.58 5.89
CA LEU A 38 0.70 1.19 7.15
C LEU A 38 0.59 -0.31 7.41
N HIS A 39 1.61 -0.85 8.07
CA HIS A 39 1.59 -2.18 8.67
C HIS A 39 1.63 -2.04 10.21
N PRO A 40 0.46 -2.06 10.90
CA PRO A 40 0.43 -2.10 12.36
C PRO A 40 1.16 -3.33 12.90
N ARG A 41 1.86 -3.17 14.04
CA ARG A 41 2.65 -4.22 14.67
C ARG A 41 2.08 -4.58 16.03
N ASP A 42 2.19 -5.86 16.39
CA ASP A 42 1.94 -6.33 17.76
C ASP A 42 3.18 -6.11 18.67
N ASP A 43 3.04 -6.46 19.95
CA ASP A 43 4.13 -6.34 20.94
C ASP A 43 5.37 -7.20 20.61
N ALA A 44 5.23 -8.20 19.73
CA ALA A 44 6.34 -9.02 19.25
C ALA A 44 6.99 -8.45 17.97
N GLY A 45 6.44 -7.37 17.42
CA GLY A 45 6.91 -6.74 16.19
C GLY A 45 6.41 -7.41 14.90
N ALA A 46 5.43 -8.31 14.99
CA ALA A 46 4.80 -8.93 13.82
C ALA A 46 3.63 -8.08 13.32
N ASP A 47 3.37 -8.13 12.00
CA ASP A 47 2.20 -7.48 11.41
C ASP A 47 0.91 -8.04 12.02
N THR A 48 -0.03 -7.16 12.35
CA THR A 48 -1.27 -7.56 13.02
C THR A 48 -2.49 -6.77 12.55
N LEU A 49 -3.66 -7.42 12.59
CA LEU A 49 -4.98 -6.79 12.41
C LEU A 49 -5.75 -6.68 13.72
N ASP A 50 -5.10 -6.95 14.86
CA ASP A 50 -5.74 -6.79 16.16
C ASP A 50 -6.23 -5.36 16.35
N ALA A 51 -7.48 -5.22 16.83
CA ALA A 51 -8.17 -3.94 16.93
C ALA A 51 -7.45 -2.91 17.82
N PHE A 52 -6.73 -3.36 18.84
CA PHE A 52 -5.99 -2.48 19.74
C PHE A 52 -4.77 -1.88 19.01
N HIS A 53 -3.93 -2.68 18.38
CA HIS A 53 -2.72 -2.22 17.68
C HIS A 53 -3.03 -1.39 16.44
N VAL A 54 -4.09 -1.76 15.69
CA VAL A 54 -4.59 -0.93 14.57
C VAL A 54 -5.05 0.43 15.10
N ALA A 55 -5.81 0.47 16.22
CA ALA A 55 -6.29 1.70 16.81
C ALA A 55 -5.14 2.60 17.32
N GLU A 56 -4.12 2.03 17.97
CA GLU A 56 -2.94 2.78 18.44
C GLU A 56 -2.20 3.41 17.24
N THR A 57 -1.90 2.61 16.21
CA THR A 57 -1.14 3.08 15.04
C THR A 57 -1.91 4.18 14.28
N VAL A 58 -3.19 3.95 13.96
CA VAL A 58 -4.02 4.93 13.24
C VAL A 58 -4.18 6.22 14.06
N THR A 59 -4.36 6.11 15.38
CA THR A 59 -4.49 7.28 16.27
C THR A 59 -3.21 8.09 16.32
N ALA A 60 -2.04 7.44 16.47
CA ALA A 60 -0.75 8.10 16.49
C ALA A 60 -0.46 8.87 15.18
N VAL A 61 -0.70 8.22 14.03
CA VAL A 61 -0.49 8.86 12.72
C VAL A 61 -1.42 10.04 12.52
N ARG A 62 -2.72 9.92 12.85
CA ARG A 62 -3.67 11.02 12.74
C ARG A 62 -3.36 12.19 13.68
N ALA A 63 -2.85 11.91 14.87
CA ALA A 63 -2.41 12.95 15.81
C ALA A 63 -1.20 13.72 15.28
N ALA A 64 -0.23 13.02 14.66
CA ALA A 64 0.97 13.62 14.09
C ALA A 64 0.70 14.35 12.77
N THR A 65 -0.22 13.84 11.93
CA THR A 65 -0.48 14.33 10.57
C THR A 65 -1.98 14.28 10.24
N PRO A 66 -2.78 15.22 10.75
CA PRO A 66 -4.24 15.16 10.64
C PRO A 66 -4.80 15.24 9.20
N SER A 67 -3.99 15.70 8.24
CA SER A 67 -4.42 15.90 6.85
C SER A 67 -4.10 14.74 5.92
N ILE A 68 -3.32 13.74 6.38
CA ILE A 68 -2.97 12.60 5.54
C ILE A 68 -4.08 11.54 5.57
N HIS A 69 -4.33 10.91 4.42
CA HIS A 69 -5.19 9.73 4.39
C HIS A 69 -4.42 8.52 4.91
N VAL A 70 -5.06 7.72 5.75
CA VAL A 70 -4.43 6.58 6.44
C VAL A 70 -5.05 5.28 5.96
N GLY A 71 -4.23 4.45 5.33
CA GLY A 71 -4.55 3.08 4.96
C GLY A 71 -3.79 2.06 5.79
N VAL A 72 -4.32 0.84 5.91
CA VAL A 72 -3.65 -0.29 6.53
C VAL A 72 -3.69 -1.51 5.65
N THR A 73 -2.68 -2.38 5.79
CA THR A 73 -2.67 -3.70 5.15
C THR A 73 -3.77 -4.60 5.71
N THR A 74 -4.25 -5.57 4.90
CA THR A 74 -5.01 -6.75 5.37
C THR A 74 -4.46 -8.05 4.80
N GLY A 75 -3.16 -8.10 4.54
CA GLY A 75 -2.50 -9.24 3.92
C GLY A 75 -2.65 -10.56 4.69
N ALA A 76 -2.68 -11.67 3.97
CA ALA A 76 -2.94 -13.00 4.53
C ALA A 76 -1.87 -13.46 5.54
N TRP A 77 -0.68 -12.90 5.51
CA TRP A 77 0.37 -13.21 6.50
C TRP A 77 0.03 -12.73 7.92
N THR A 78 -0.89 -11.76 8.07
CA THR A 78 -1.35 -11.27 9.38
C THR A 78 -2.35 -12.23 10.06
N ALA A 79 -3.20 -12.89 9.26
CA ALA A 79 -4.16 -13.91 9.65
C ALA A 79 -4.47 -14.78 8.43
N PRO A 80 -3.86 -15.98 8.30
CA PRO A 80 -3.99 -16.82 7.11
C PRO A 80 -5.42 -17.31 6.86
N ASP A 81 -6.21 -17.57 7.92
CA ASP A 81 -7.63 -17.92 7.77
C ASP A 81 -8.43 -16.66 7.34
N PRO A 82 -9.05 -16.64 6.15
CA PRO A 82 -9.79 -15.49 5.67
C PRO A 82 -11.03 -15.15 6.50
N VAL A 83 -11.62 -16.13 7.18
CA VAL A 83 -12.77 -15.90 8.08
C VAL A 83 -12.32 -15.18 9.35
N GLU A 84 -11.19 -15.59 9.92
CA GLU A 84 -10.56 -14.91 11.05
C GLU A 84 -10.13 -13.50 10.64
N ARG A 85 -9.47 -13.34 9.50
CA ARG A 85 -9.03 -12.05 8.97
C ARG A 85 -10.20 -11.07 8.80
N ALA A 86 -11.30 -11.52 8.22
CA ALA A 86 -12.52 -10.71 8.08
C ALA A 86 -13.15 -10.37 9.46
N ALA A 87 -13.09 -11.30 10.43
CA ALA A 87 -13.58 -11.05 11.80
C ALA A 87 -12.73 -9.99 12.52
N LEU A 88 -11.40 -10.03 12.36
CA LEU A 88 -10.49 -9.00 12.89
C LEU A 88 -10.82 -7.62 12.32
N VAL A 89 -11.00 -7.49 11.00
CA VAL A 89 -11.42 -6.23 10.36
C VAL A 89 -12.74 -5.72 10.95
N ARG A 90 -13.73 -6.60 11.15
CA ARG A 90 -15.01 -6.22 11.77
C ARG A 90 -14.87 -5.73 13.22
N SER A 91 -13.84 -6.17 13.92
CA SER A 91 -13.58 -5.81 15.32
C SER A 91 -12.93 -4.43 15.51
N TRP A 92 -12.41 -3.80 14.46
CA TRP A 92 -11.72 -2.51 14.56
C TRP A 92 -12.59 -1.43 15.20
N THR A 93 -12.01 -0.69 16.13
CA THR A 93 -12.68 0.39 16.88
C THR A 93 -12.32 1.77 16.37
N VAL A 94 -11.07 1.97 15.93
CA VAL A 94 -10.61 3.15 15.20
C VAL A 94 -10.39 2.72 13.76
N LEU A 95 -11.14 3.30 12.84
CA LEU A 95 -11.12 2.89 11.44
C LEU A 95 -10.09 3.69 10.65
N PRO A 96 -9.25 3.07 9.80
CA PRO A 96 -8.48 3.78 8.79
C PRO A 96 -9.40 4.37 7.73
N ASP A 97 -8.88 5.24 6.87
CA ASP A 97 -9.66 5.80 5.75
C ASP A 97 -9.84 4.76 4.65
N HIS A 98 -8.84 3.91 4.44
CA HIS A 98 -8.90 2.77 3.52
C HIS A 98 -8.06 1.58 4.04
N ALA A 99 -8.22 0.44 3.38
CA ALA A 99 -7.37 -0.73 3.61
C ALA A 99 -7.10 -1.46 2.29
N SER A 100 -5.91 -2.04 2.14
CA SER A 100 -5.60 -2.86 0.98
C SER A 100 -6.18 -4.27 1.12
N VAL A 101 -6.62 -4.84 0.01
CA VAL A 101 -7.05 -6.24 -0.09
C VAL A 101 -6.36 -6.86 -1.29
N ASN A 102 -5.56 -7.89 -1.09
CA ASN A 102 -4.81 -8.57 -2.13
C ASN A 102 -5.68 -9.60 -2.83
N PHE A 103 -6.09 -9.35 -4.07
CA PHE A 103 -7.06 -10.21 -4.78
C PHE A 103 -6.52 -11.56 -5.27
N HIS A 104 -5.22 -11.84 -5.14
CA HIS A 104 -4.68 -13.19 -5.33
C HIS A 104 -4.83 -14.08 -4.08
N GLU A 105 -5.07 -13.51 -2.90
CA GLU A 105 -5.20 -14.25 -1.66
C GLU A 105 -6.53 -14.99 -1.53
N GLU A 106 -6.54 -16.11 -0.82
CA GLU A 106 -7.77 -16.82 -0.50
C GLU A 106 -8.69 -15.96 0.36
N GLY A 107 -9.98 -15.91 0.01
CA GLY A 107 -11.00 -15.16 0.74
C GLY A 107 -10.87 -13.63 0.68
N ALA A 108 -10.15 -13.08 -0.30
CA ALA A 108 -10.03 -11.63 -0.50
C ALA A 108 -11.41 -10.94 -0.50
N GLU A 109 -12.42 -11.56 -1.12
CA GLU A 109 -13.77 -11.05 -1.18
C GLU A 109 -14.44 -10.96 0.19
N LEU A 110 -14.16 -11.90 1.12
CA LEU A 110 -14.69 -11.87 2.51
C LEU A 110 -14.11 -10.69 3.30
N VAL A 111 -12.83 -10.42 3.11
CA VAL A 111 -12.15 -9.27 3.74
C VAL A 111 -12.67 -7.96 3.15
N ALA A 112 -12.84 -7.89 1.84
CA ALA A 112 -13.42 -6.73 1.16
C ALA A 112 -14.86 -6.44 1.64
N GLU A 113 -15.69 -7.46 1.81
CA GLU A 113 -17.04 -7.34 2.36
C GLU A 113 -17.01 -6.81 3.80
N ALA A 114 -16.08 -7.32 4.65
CA ALA A 114 -15.92 -6.83 6.02
C ALA A 114 -15.55 -5.33 6.06
N LEU A 115 -14.69 -4.87 5.17
CA LEU A 115 -14.34 -3.45 5.03
C LEU A 115 -15.54 -2.62 4.60
N PHE A 116 -16.32 -3.06 3.63
CA PHE A 116 -17.56 -2.38 3.22
C PHE A 116 -18.57 -2.26 4.36
N GLU A 117 -18.78 -3.34 5.13
CA GLU A 117 -19.67 -3.34 6.31
C GLU A 117 -19.21 -2.31 7.35
N ARG A 118 -17.90 -2.06 7.45
CA ARG A 118 -17.30 -1.08 8.37
C ARG A 118 -17.23 0.35 7.79
N GLY A 119 -17.54 0.54 6.51
CA GLY A 119 -17.40 1.84 5.84
C GLY A 119 -15.96 2.26 5.58
N VAL A 120 -15.02 1.30 5.54
CA VAL A 120 -13.62 1.52 5.18
C VAL A 120 -13.48 1.38 3.67
N ALA A 121 -12.85 2.34 3.01
CA ALA A 121 -12.62 2.28 1.58
C ALA A 121 -11.60 1.19 1.22
N ILE A 122 -11.71 0.62 0.02
CA ILE A 122 -10.86 -0.49 -0.41
C ILE A 122 -9.83 -0.02 -1.43
N GLU A 123 -8.58 -0.35 -1.17
CA GLU A 123 -7.48 -0.31 -2.12
C GLU A 123 -7.28 -1.75 -2.63
N ALA A 124 -7.65 -1.98 -3.91
CA ALA A 124 -7.64 -3.33 -4.48
C ALA A 124 -6.23 -3.70 -4.93
N GLY A 125 -5.53 -4.52 -4.16
CA GLY A 125 -4.19 -5.05 -4.46
C GLY A 125 -4.24 -6.08 -5.59
N VAL A 126 -3.61 -5.74 -6.70
CA VAL A 126 -3.51 -6.59 -7.90
C VAL A 126 -2.04 -6.79 -8.23
N PHE A 127 -1.54 -7.98 -7.89
CA PHE A 127 -0.13 -8.34 -8.02
C PHE A 127 0.19 -8.87 -9.41
N SER A 128 1.30 -8.44 -9.98
CA SER A 128 1.83 -8.97 -11.22
C SER A 128 2.13 -10.47 -11.13
N GLY A 129 1.99 -11.20 -12.23
CA GLY A 129 2.29 -12.63 -12.27
C GLY A 129 1.30 -13.53 -11.54
N THR A 130 0.16 -13.00 -11.06
CA THR A 130 -0.92 -13.74 -10.38
C THR A 130 -2.24 -13.67 -11.15
N ASP A 131 -3.27 -14.36 -10.67
CA ASP A 131 -4.63 -14.26 -11.22
C ASP A 131 -5.46 -13.11 -10.62
N ALA A 132 -4.83 -12.24 -9.81
CA ALA A 132 -5.50 -11.14 -9.10
C ALA A 132 -6.33 -10.24 -10.01
N ALA A 133 -5.80 -9.83 -11.15
CA ALA A 133 -6.53 -8.99 -12.11
C ALA A 133 -7.84 -9.64 -12.57
N GLN A 134 -7.79 -10.93 -12.91
CA GLN A 134 -8.97 -11.67 -13.34
C GLN A 134 -9.98 -11.87 -12.21
N ARG A 135 -9.52 -12.16 -10.98
CA ARG A 135 -10.39 -12.32 -9.81
C ARG A 135 -11.05 -10.99 -9.46
N PHE A 136 -10.27 -9.92 -9.35
CA PHE A 136 -10.76 -8.57 -9.08
C PHE A 136 -11.82 -8.13 -10.12
N LEU A 137 -11.53 -8.27 -11.41
CA LEU A 137 -12.47 -7.86 -12.48
C LEU A 137 -13.77 -8.67 -12.53
N ARG A 138 -13.80 -9.88 -11.94
CA ARG A 138 -15.03 -10.70 -11.79
C ARG A 138 -15.82 -10.36 -10.53
N TRP A 139 -15.18 -9.72 -9.55
CA TRP A 139 -15.84 -9.39 -8.30
C TRP A 139 -16.95 -8.35 -8.54
N PRO A 140 -18.21 -8.61 -8.12
CA PRO A 140 -19.35 -7.74 -8.44
C PRO A 140 -19.20 -6.30 -7.94
N HIS A 141 -18.39 -6.08 -6.89
CA HIS A 141 -18.17 -4.78 -6.28
C HIS A 141 -16.89 -4.07 -6.72
N ALA A 142 -16.18 -4.59 -7.74
CA ALA A 142 -14.93 -4.01 -8.24
C ALA A 142 -15.01 -2.51 -8.60
N HIS A 143 -16.20 -2.05 -8.99
CA HIS A 143 -16.46 -0.64 -9.32
C HIS A 143 -16.66 0.27 -8.10
N HIS A 144 -16.69 -0.27 -6.88
CA HIS A 144 -16.86 0.49 -5.63
C HIS A 144 -15.55 0.73 -4.87
N VAL A 145 -14.43 0.16 -5.33
CA VAL A 145 -13.14 0.38 -4.66
C VAL A 145 -12.70 1.84 -4.76
N LEU A 146 -11.90 2.29 -3.81
CA LEU A 146 -11.27 3.60 -3.82
C LEU A 146 -10.35 3.74 -5.04
N ARG A 147 -9.45 2.78 -5.21
CA ARG A 147 -8.48 2.68 -6.31
C ARG A 147 -7.99 1.26 -6.48
N ILE A 148 -7.33 1.01 -7.59
CA ILE A 148 -6.61 -0.23 -7.86
C ILE A 148 -5.15 0.01 -7.49
N LEU A 149 -4.60 -0.82 -6.60
CA LEU A 149 -3.20 -0.87 -6.24
C LEU A 149 -2.52 -1.92 -7.13
N ALA A 150 -1.89 -1.45 -8.20
CA ALA A 150 -1.19 -2.31 -9.16
C ALA A 150 0.25 -2.53 -8.70
N GLU A 151 0.53 -3.74 -8.22
CA GLU A 151 1.78 -4.12 -7.56
C GLU A 151 2.66 -4.95 -8.47
N VAL A 152 3.81 -4.40 -8.82
CA VAL A 152 4.82 -5.06 -9.68
C VAL A 152 5.89 -5.68 -8.80
N THR A 153 5.82 -7.00 -8.63
CA THR A 153 6.75 -7.79 -7.79
C THR A 153 8.03 -8.21 -8.53
N ASP A 154 8.20 -7.74 -9.78
CA ASP A 154 9.41 -7.94 -10.56
C ASP A 154 10.49 -6.97 -10.10
N GLY A 155 11.45 -7.46 -9.30
CA GLY A 155 12.55 -6.67 -8.75
C GLY A 155 13.68 -6.39 -9.74
N ASP A 156 13.63 -6.89 -10.98
CA ASP A 156 14.65 -6.62 -11.98
C ASP A 156 14.36 -5.26 -12.68
N PRO A 157 15.26 -4.28 -12.56
CA PRO A 157 15.07 -2.95 -13.14
C PRO A 157 14.95 -2.95 -14.68
N GLU A 158 15.45 -3.99 -15.36
CA GLU A 158 15.39 -4.10 -16.84
C GLU A 158 14.02 -4.61 -17.31
N THR A 159 13.34 -5.46 -16.54
CA THR A 159 12.09 -6.13 -16.92
C THR A 159 10.86 -5.53 -16.23
N ALA A 160 10.98 -4.95 -15.03
CA ALA A 160 9.86 -4.46 -14.22
C ALA A 160 8.89 -3.53 -14.97
N THR A 161 9.38 -2.67 -15.86
CA THR A 161 8.49 -1.79 -16.66
C THR A 161 7.70 -2.56 -17.73
N GLY A 162 8.21 -3.69 -18.21
CA GLY A 162 7.49 -4.62 -19.08
C GLY A 162 6.35 -5.28 -18.31
N THR A 163 6.69 -5.88 -17.17
CA THR A 163 5.75 -6.51 -16.24
C THR A 163 4.64 -5.54 -15.80
N ALA A 164 4.97 -4.27 -15.52
CA ALA A 164 4.00 -3.24 -15.21
C ALA A 164 3.00 -2.98 -16.35
N LYS A 165 3.47 -2.94 -17.60
CA LYS A 165 2.60 -2.73 -18.75
C LYS A 165 1.68 -3.91 -18.99
N ASP A 166 2.17 -5.14 -18.79
CA ASP A 166 1.37 -6.36 -18.90
C ASP A 166 0.28 -6.39 -17.83
N LEU A 167 0.61 -6.03 -16.57
CA LEU A 167 -0.38 -5.89 -15.49
C LEU A 167 -1.45 -4.84 -15.82
N LEU A 168 -1.06 -3.66 -16.30
CA LEU A 168 -2.00 -2.62 -16.71
C LEU A 168 -2.86 -3.06 -17.92
N HIS A 169 -2.31 -3.86 -18.83
CA HIS A 169 -3.06 -4.46 -19.93
C HIS A 169 -4.10 -5.46 -19.43
N ASP A 170 -3.77 -6.32 -18.47
CA ASP A 170 -4.68 -7.30 -17.87
C ASP A 170 -5.82 -6.63 -17.10
N LEU A 171 -5.56 -5.53 -16.40
CA LEU A 171 -6.58 -4.69 -15.77
C LEU A 171 -7.51 -4.05 -16.80
N GLY A 172 -7.00 -3.71 -17.99
CA GLY A 172 -7.76 -3.11 -19.07
C GLY A 172 -8.37 -1.75 -18.70
N THR A 173 -9.38 -1.34 -19.46
CA THR A 173 -10.05 -0.03 -19.30
C THR A 173 -11.49 -0.13 -18.81
N ARG A 174 -11.92 -1.32 -18.37
CA ARG A 174 -13.32 -1.57 -18.01
C ARG A 174 -13.75 -0.86 -16.72
N LEU A 175 -12.81 -0.63 -15.79
CA LEU A 175 -13.07 0.04 -14.54
C LEU A 175 -12.48 1.45 -14.60
N SER A 176 -13.33 2.46 -14.49
CA SER A 176 -12.91 3.86 -14.38
C SER A 176 -12.55 4.17 -12.92
N ARG A 177 -11.54 3.47 -12.38
CA ARG A 177 -11.01 3.72 -11.05
C ARG A 177 -9.59 4.27 -11.15
N PRO A 178 -9.16 5.15 -10.21
CA PRO A 178 -7.77 5.54 -10.12
C PRO A 178 -6.87 4.30 -10.00
N ILE A 179 -5.70 4.34 -10.62
CA ILE A 179 -4.68 3.30 -10.48
C ILE A 179 -3.50 3.93 -9.77
N LEU A 180 -3.07 3.32 -8.69
CA LEU A 180 -1.79 3.53 -8.06
C LEU A 180 -0.86 2.42 -8.51
N LEU A 181 0.23 2.78 -9.19
CA LEU A 181 1.20 1.83 -9.73
C LEU A 181 2.52 1.96 -8.97
N HIS A 182 2.99 0.85 -8.41
CA HIS A 182 4.32 0.79 -7.79
C HIS A 182 5.04 -0.52 -8.10
N GLY A 183 6.33 -0.56 -7.82
CA GLY A 183 7.17 -1.74 -7.92
C GLY A 183 8.01 -1.90 -6.66
N GLU A 184 8.69 -3.03 -6.54
CA GLU A 184 9.50 -3.40 -5.39
C GLU A 184 10.99 -3.50 -5.75
N ASP A 185 11.84 -3.28 -4.75
CA ASP A 185 13.30 -3.40 -4.84
C ASP A 185 13.89 -2.68 -6.06
N GLY A 186 14.62 -3.37 -6.94
CA GLY A 186 15.19 -2.78 -8.15
C GLY A 186 14.15 -2.31 -9.17
N GLY A 187 12.92 -2.83 -9.12
CA GLY A 187 11.78 -2.41 -9.95
C GLY A 187 11.11 -1.12 -9.47
N ALA A 188 11.29 -0.70 -8.22
CA ALA A 188 10.58 0.42 -7.61
C ALA A 188 10.70 1.72 -8.43
N TRP A 189 11.91 2.19 -8.69
CA TRP A 189 12.13 3.44 -9.42
C TRP A 189 11.80 3.39 -10.91
N PRO A 190 12.13 2.32 -11.66
CA PRO A 190 11.67 2.18 -13.05
C PRO A 190 10.16 2.22 -13.19
N VAL A 191 9.43 1.50 -12.31
CA VAL A 191 7.96 1.46 -12.31
C VAL A 191 7.37 2.80 -11.89
N LEU A 192 7.90 3.48 -10.86
CA LEU A 192 7.48 4.82 -10.46
C LEU A 192 7.62 5.81 -11.63
N ARG A 193 8.75 5.82 -12.34
CA ARG A 193 8.92 6.67 -13.52
C ARG A 193 7.91 6.35 -14.63
N LEU A 194 7.54 5.07 -14.78
CA LEU A 194 6.50 4.68 -15.74
C LEU A 194 5.13 5.23 -15.29
N ALA A 195 4.77 5.10 -14.01
CA ALA A 195 3.53 5.62 -13.45
C ALA A 195 3.41 7.14 -13.68
N VAL A 196 4.47 7.90 -13.43
CA VAL A 196 4.53 9.36 -13.70
C VAL A 196 4.26 9.65 -15.18
N ARG A 197 4.92 8.95 -16.11
CA ARG A 197 4.69 9.15 -17.56
C ARG A 197 3.26 8.83 -17.99
N LEU A 198 2.60 7.91 -17.29
CA LEU A 198 1.21 7.51 -17.56
C LEU A 198 0.19 8.36 -16.78
N ASN A 199 0.65 9.34 -15.98
CA ASN A 199 -0.18 10.18 -15.11
C ASN A 199 -1.04 9.34 -14.13
N LEU A 200 -0.44 8.27 -13.58
CA LEU A 200 -1.02 7.44 -12.53
C LEU A 200 -0.59 7.92 -11.15
N ASP A 201 -1.32 7.50 -10.12
CA ASP A 201 -0.89 7.64 -8.74
C ASP A 201 0.35 6.77 -8.49
N VAL A 202 1.19 7.18 -7.54
CA VAL A 202 2.46 6.52 -7.22
C VAL A 202 2.59 6.23 -5.73
N ARG A 203 3.38 5.23 -5.41
CA ARG A 203 3.74 4.85 -4.05
C ARG A 203 5.25 4.66 -3.96
N ILE A 204 5.83 5.02 -2.82
CA ILE A 204 7.21 4.75 -2.47
C ILE A 204 7.40 4.78 -0.95
N GLY A 205 8.26 3.93 -0.44
CA GLY A 205 8.67 3.91 0.96
C GLY A 205 9.67 2.79 1.25
N LEU A 206 10.08 2.66 2.51
CA LEU A 206 11.01 1.61 2.93
C LEU A 206 10.42 0.19 2.81
N GLU A 207 9.11 0.07 2.64
CA GLU A 207 8.48 -1.18 2.22
C GLU A 207 8.91 -1.57 0.82
N ASP A 208 8.91 -0.61 -0.12
CA ASP A 208 9.14 -0.89 -1.54
C ASP A 208 10.63 -0.99 -1.88
N THR A 209 11.46 -0.12 -1.32
CA THR A 209 12.91 -0.12 -1.60
C THR A 209 13.71 0.54 -0.48
N LEU A 210 14.95 0.09 -0.31
CA LEU A 210 15.92 0.70 0.60
C LEU A 210 16.89 1.66 -0.10
N ASP A 211 16.85 1.71 -1.44
CA ASP A 211 17.81 2.44 -2.26
C ASP A 211 17.19 3.60 -3.00
N LEU A 212 17.98 4.66 -3.20
CA LEU A 212 17.68 5.77 -4.10
C LEU A 212 17.92 5.37 -5.57
N PRO A 213 17.49 6.20 -6.54
CA PRO A 213 17.65 5.87 -7.98
C PRO A 213 19.09 5.72 -8.46
N ASP A 214 20.06 6.20 -7.69
CA ASP A 214 21.50 6.08 -7.98
C ASP A 214 22.16 4.87 -7.29
N GLY A 215 21.36 4.07 -6.56
CA GLY A 215 21.82 2.89 -5.82
C GLY A 215 22.41 3.20 -4.45
N SER A 216 22.37 4.45 -3.99
CA SER A 216 22.74 4.80 -2.62
C SER A 216 21.60 4.51 -1.64
N PRO A 217 21.90 4.13 -0.36
CA PRO A 217 20.86 3.91 0.64
C PRO A 217 20.00 5.16 0.86
N ALA A 218 18.69 4.98 0.96
CA ALA A 218 17.73 6.06 1.14
C ALA A 218 17.75 6.71 2.54
N GLY A 219 18.14 5.95 3.55
CA GLY A 219 18.21 6.40 4.95
C GLY A 219 16.83 6.46 5.64
N ASP A 220 15.82 7.04 5.01
CA ASP A 220 14.47 7.16 5.57
C ASP A 220 13.38 7.34 4.49
N ASN A 221 12.11 7.27 4.93
CA ASN A 221 10.93 7.44 4.07
C ASN A 221 10.82 8.86 3.48
N ALA A 222 11.20 9.89 4.22
CA ALA A 222 11.13 11.27 3.74
C ALA A 222 12.07 11.50 2.55
N THR A 223 13.26 10.93 2.57
CA THR A 223 14.23 10.98 1.47
C THR A 223 13.69 10.29 0.21
N LEU A 224 13.05 9.12 0.35
CA LEU A 224 12.40 8.42 -0.76
C LEU A 224 11.26 9.27 -1.36
N VAL A 225 10.36 9.77 -0.51
CA VAL A 225 9.23 10.61 -0.94
C VAL A 225 9.69 11.91 -1.58
N GLN A 226 10.69 12.60 -1.02
CA GLN A 226 11.26 13.81 -1.61
C GLN A 226 11.83 13.55 -3.00
N THR A 227 12.55 12.43 -3.16
CA THR A 227 13.12 12.01 -4.45
C THR A 227 12.04 11.71 -5.47
N ALA A 228 10.99 10.96 -5.06
CA ALA A 228 9.84 10.69 -5.92
C ALA A 228 9.10 11.98 -6.30
N ARG A 229 8.90 12.89 -5.34
CA ARG A 229 8.23 14.18 -5.57
C ARG A 229 8.94 15.02 -6.64
N ALA A 230 10.27 14.99 -6.67
CA ALA A 230 11.05 15.68 -7.70
C ALA A 230 10.80 15.14 -9.12
N LEU A 231 10.38 13.87 -9.24
CA LEU A 231 10.02 13.26 -10.54
C LEU A 231 8.58 13.57 -10.98
N LEU A 232 7.71 14.01 -10.05
CA LEU A 232 6.31 14.37 -10.33
C LEU A 232 6.14 15.81 -10.83
N VAL A 233 7.16 16.64 -10.67
CA VAL A 233 7.14 18.03 -11.16
C VAL A 233 7.62 18.02 -12.62
N PRO A 234 6.83 18.54 -13.58
CA PRO A 234 7.22 18.61 -14.98
C PRO A 234 8.39 19.56 -15.24
#